data_75ac00f774030665d253be77e9b46a93
#
_entry.id   75ac00f774030665d253be77e9b46a93
#
_cell.length_a   1.000
_cell.length_b   1.000
_cell.length_c   1.000
_cell.angle_alpha   90.00
_cell.angle_beta   90.00
_cell.angle_gamma   90.00
#
_symmetry.space_group_name_H-M   'P 1'
#
loop_
_entity.id
_entity.type
_entity.pdbx_description
1 polymer ?
#
loop_
_entity_poly.entity_id
_entity_poly.type
_entity_poly.pdbx_seq_one_letter_code
_entity_poly.pdbx_strand_id
1 'polypeptide(L)'
;HTVCNAKLDLVVVVDTVPVVRRGFSFIRRFLLQLVDSFTISVQNVRLGLVVSSNRPQVKLTLGQYNSRKRIKRILGLLQPFGTARRTGMALKLALRRIFAAGKGKKTLILVTAGRSSDRVLGPIQRLVAKGVDVFSVGVGPAAVLSEILTTAKDPQHAYKISFKGLATIVKRIADKVCAGLL
;
A
#
# COMPACT_ATOMS: atom_id res chain seq x y z
N HIS A 1 -5.75 9.62 20.23
CA HIS A 1 -5.44 9.21 18.87
C HIS A 1 -3.97 9.54 18.56
N THR A 2 -3.08 8.56 18.69
CA THR A 2 -1.65 8.79 18.50
C THR A 2 -1.34 8.73 17.01
N VAL A 3 -0.87 9.84 16.45
CA VAL A 3 -0.41 9.92 15.06
C VAL A 3 1.09 9.63 15.02
N CYS A 4 1.53 8.84 14.05
CA CYS A 4 2.92 8.47 13.89
C CYS A 4 3.75 9.65 13.38
N ASN A 5 4.70 10.12 14.18
CA ASN A 5 5.55 11.28 13.88
C ASN A 5 6.96 10.91 13.41
N ALA A 6 7.26 9.63 13.26
CA ALA A 6 8.59 9.18 12.88
C ALA A 6 8.91 9.50 11.42
N LYS A 7 10.21 9.53 11.08
CA LYS A 7 10.66 9.70 9.71
C LYS A 7 10.51 8.38 8.96
N LEU A 8 9.68 8.38 7.94
CA LEU A 8 9.26 7.18 7.23
C LEU A 8 8.96 7.47 5.77
N ASP A 9 9.45 6.62 4.89
CA ASP A 9 9.04 6.58 3.49
C ASP A 9 7.99 5.48 3.34
N LEU A 10 6.74 5.86 3.13
CA LEU A 10 5.60 4.97 3.04
C LEU A 10 5.08 4.93 1.61
N VAL A 11 5.12 3.77 0.99
CA VAL A 11 4.55 3.55 -0.34
C VAL A 11 3.33 2.65 -0.23
N VAL A 12 2.24 3.09 -0.80
CA VAL A 12 1.04 2.26 -0.95
C VAL A 12 0.96 1.78 -2.39
N VAL A 13 0.82 0.49 -2.57
CA VAL A 13 0.54 -0.14 -3.86
C VAL A 13 -0.89 -0.67 -3.80
N VAL A 14 -1.76 -0.08 -4.61
CA VAL A 14 -3.19 -0.41 -4.58
C VAL A 14 -3.65 -1.01 -5.90
N ASP A 15 -4.38 -2.11 -5.80
CA ASP A 15 -5.05 -2.75 -6.91
C ASP A 15 -6.31 -1.95 -7.29
N THR A 16 -6.35 -1.47 -8.54
CA THR A 16 -7.49 -0.72 -9.07
C THR A 16 -8.36 -1.55 -10.01
N VAL A 17 -8.04 -2.82 -10.22
CA VAL A 17 -8.85 -3.68 -11.09
C VAL A 17 -10.25 -3.83 -10.49
N PRO A 18 -11.31 -3.61 -11.30
CA PRO A 18 -12.68 -3.73 -10.81
C PRO A 18 -12.95 -5.08 -10.17
N VAL A 19 -13.61 -5.05 -9.02
CA VAL A 19 -14.03 -6.21 -8.24
C VAL A 19 -15.56 -6.20 -8.14
N VAL A 20 -16.13 -6.80 -7.10
CA VAL A 20 -17.56 -6.75 -6.87
C VAL A 20 -18.05 -5.30 -6.79
N ARG A 21 -19.32 -5.10 -7.14
CA ARG A 21 -19.97 -3.79 -7.13
C ARG A 21 -19.73 -3.08 -5.79
N ARG A 22 -19.28 -1.83 -5.84
CA ARG A 22 -18.96 -0.97 -4.69
C ARG A 22 -17.76 -1.43 -3.85
N GLY A 23 -17.09 -2.51 -4.21
CA GLY A 23 -15.91 -2.98 -3.44
C GLY A 23 -14.81 -1.93 -3.37
N PHE A 24 -14.55 -1.24 -4.47
CA PHE A 24 -13.50 -0.24 -4.52
C PHE A 24 -13.76 0.97 -3.60
N SER A 25 -15.01 1.29 -3.30
CA SER A 25 -15.32 2.37 -2.36
C SER A 25 -14.80 2.08 -0.95
N PHE A 26 -14.79 0.81 -0.54
CA PHE A 26 -14.20 0.40 0.74
C PHE A 26 -12.68 0.54 0.72
N ILE A 27 -12.03 0.18 -0.39
CA ILE A 27 -10.58 0.35 -0.55
C ILE A 27 -10.24 1.85 -0.49
N ARG A 28 -10.96 2.69 -1.20
CA ARG A 28 -10.75 4.14 -1.19
C ARG A 28 -10.87 4.70 0.22
N ARG A 29 -11.91 4.33 0.94
CA ARG A 29 -12.12 4.76 2.33
C ARG A 29 -10.97 4.30 3.24
N PHE A 30 -10.54 3.06 3.08
CA PHE A 30 -9.39 2.51 3.81
C PHE A 30 -8.14 3.36 3.59
N LEU A 31 -7.84 3.72 2.34
CA LEU A 31 -6.68 4.55 2.02
C LEU A 31 -6.77 5.94 2.65
N LEU A 32 -7.95 6.55 2.64
CA LEU A 32 -8.19 7.86 3.26
C LEU A 32 -7.95 7.81 4.76
N GLN A 33 -8.49 6.79 5.43
CA GLN A 33 -8.30 6.59 6.88
C GLN A 33 -6.84 6.28 7.22
N LEU A 34 -6.16 5.53 6.37
CA LEU A 34 -4.75 5.20 6.57
C LEU A 34 -3.89 6.45 6.56
N VAL A 35 -4.11 7.36 5.62
CA VAL A 35 -3.38 8.63 5.53
C VAL A 35 -3.59 9.49 6.78
N ASP A 36 -4.79 9.47 7.37
CA ASP A 36 -5.08 10.19 8.60
C ASP A 36 -4.30 9.66 9.81
N SER A 37 -3.73 8.46 9.71
CA SER A 37 -2.96 7.85 10.80
C SER A 37 -1.50 8.32 10.87
N PHE A 38 -1.05 9.13 9.90
CA PHE A 38 0.35 9.54 9.81
C PHE A 38 0.49 11.06 9.75
N THR A 39 1.61 11.55 10.29
CA THR A 39 2.01 12.95 10.11
C THR A 39 2.72 13.08 8.77
N ILE A 40 2.05 13.68 7.79
CA ILE A 40 2.59 13.88 6.45
C ILE A 40 3.41 15.18 6.43
N SER A 41 4.71 15.07 6.21
CA SER A 41 5.61 16.22 6.10
C SER A 41 6.94 15.79 5.52
N VAL A 42 7.77 16.76 5.18
CA VAL A 42 9.14 16.50 4.70
C VAL A 42 9.97 15.81 5.77
N GLN A 43 9.76 16.16 7.04
CA GLN A 43 10.53 15.60 8.15
C GLN A 43 9.95 14.31 8.72
N ASN A 44 8.70 14.01 8.46
CA ASN A 44 8.02 12.84 9.03
C ASN A 44 7.70 11.80 7.96
N VAL A 45 6.44 11.53 7.72
CA VAL A 45 6.04 10.52 6.75
C VAL A 45 5.94 11.15 5.36
N ARG A 46 6.74 10.63 4.43
CA ARG A 46 6.61 10.95 3.01
C ARG A 46 5.85 9.81 2.35
N LEU A 47 4.83 10.16 1.59
CA LEU A 47 3.94 9.18 0.95
C LEU A 47 4.23 9.07 -0.54
N GLY A 48 4.28 7.83 -1.02
CA GLY A 48 4.26 7.49 -2.44
C GLY A 48 3.08 6.58 -2.75
N LEU A 49 2.61 6.58 -3.98
CA LEU A 49 1.46 5.79 -4.40
C LEU A 49 1.70 5.19 -5.78
N VAL A 50 1.52 3.88 -5.87
CA VAL A 50 1.50 3.14 -7.14
C VAL A 50 0.12 2.51 -7.29
N VAL A 51 -0.51 2.69 -8.43
CA VAL A 51 -1.73 1.97 -8.79
C VAL A 51 -1.37 0.78 -9.67
N SER A 52 -1.93 -0.38 -9.35
CA SER A 52 -1.69 -1.62 -10.05
C SER A 52 -2.88 -1.97 -10.93
N SER A 53 -2.62 -2.12 -12.22
CA SER A 53 -3.60 -2.56 -13.21
C SER A 53 -2.84 -3.25 -14.34
N ASN A 54 -3.35 -3.26 -15.56
CA ASN A 54 -2.62 -3.77 -16.74
C ASN A 54 -1.27 -3.08 -16.91
N ARG A 55 -1.21 -1.77 -16.63
CA ARG A 55 0.02 -0.98 -16.60
C ARG A 55 0.10 -0.25 -15.28
N PRO A 56 0.90 -0.74 -14.34
CA PRO A 56 1.11 -0.04 -13.10
C PRO A 56 1.67 1.37 -13.32
N GLN A 57 1.21 2.32 -12.52
CA GLN A 57 1.61 3.73 -12.65
C GLN A 57 1.96 4.30 -11.30
N VAL A 58 3.01 5.12 -11.27
CA VAL A 58 3.31 5.97 -10.12
C VAL A 58 2.34 7.15 -10.13
N LYS A 59 1.48 7.23 -9.13
CA LYS A 59 0.56 8.38 -8.95
C LYS A 59 1.17 9.44 -8.05
N LEU A 60 1.98 9.04 -7.09
CA LEU A 60 2.72 9.95 -6.22
C LEU A 60 4.13 9.41 -6.01
N THR A 61 5.14 10.25 -6.28
CA THR A 61 6.50 9.99 -5.83
C THR A 61 6.63 10.38 -4.36
N LEU A 62 7.67 9.90 -3.67
CA LEU A 62 7.87 10.22 -2.25
C LEU A 62 8.00 11.73 -2.04
N GLY A 63 7.14 12.26 -1.18
CA GLY A 63 7.19 13.67 -0.83
C GLY A 63 6.76 14.62 -1.94
N GLN A 64 6.13 14.13 -3.00
CA GLN A 64 5.61 14.98 -4.06
C GLN A 64 4.62 16.02 -3.52
N TYR A 65 3.79 15.60 -2.58
CA TYR A 65 2.91 16.50 -1.83
C TYR A 65 3.10 16.28 -0.34
N ASN A 66 3.24 17.37 0.41
CA ASN A 66 3.37 17.36 1.86
C ASN A 66 2.08 17.83 2.55
N SER A 67 0.98 17.88 1.80
CA SER A 67 -0.34 18.25 2.28
C SER A 67 -1.23 17.02 2.34
N ARG A 68 -1.65 16.63 3.55
CA ARG A 68 -2.61 15.55 3.74
C ARG A 68 -3.88 15.80 2.91
N LYS A 69 -4.36 17.03 2.89
CA LYS A 69 -5.56 17.41 2.14
C LYS A 69 -5.42 17.11 0.64
N ARG A 70 -4.28 17.45 0.05
CA ARG A 70 -4.02 17.20 -1.38
C ARG A 70 -3.91 15.71 -1.67
N ILE A 71 -3.21 14.98 -0.81
CA ILE A 71 -3.05 13.52 -0.94
C ILE A 71 -4.43 12.85 -0.85
N LYS A 72 -5.24 13.23 0.13
CA LYS A 72 -6.58 12.67 0.29
C LYS A 72 -7.47 12.97 -0.92
N ARG A 73 -7.31 14.14 -1.55
CA ARG A 73 -8.02 14.46 -2.78
C ARG A 73 -7.65 13.51 -3.91
N ILE A 74 -6.36 13.24 -4.08
CA ILE A 74 -5.87 12.31 -5.11
C ILE A 74 -6.40 10.90 -4.86
N LEU A 75 -6.32 10.42 -3.61
CA LEU A 75 -6.84 9.11 -3.23
C LEU A 75 -8.36 9.01 -3.45
N GLY A 76 -9.10 10.07 -3.11
CA GLY A 76 -10.55 10.12 -3.28
C GLY A 76 -11.01 10.10 -4.73
N LEU A 77 -10.13 10.47 -5.66
CA LEU A 77 -10.41 10.48 -7.11
C LEU A 77 -10.02 9.17 -7.80
N LEU A 78 -9.38 8.24 -7.11
CA LEU A 78 -9.05 6.94 -7.68
C LEU A 78 -10.32 6.21 -8.12
N GLN A 79 -10.27 5.64 -9.32
CA GLN A 79 -11.38 4.89 -9.90
C GLN A 79 -10.94 3.46 -10.22
N PRO A 80 -11.87 2.50 -10.16
CA PRO A 80 -11.60 1.15 -10.66
C PRO A 80 -11.19 1.20 -12.13
N PHE A 81 -10.10 0.51 -12.46
CA PHE A 81 -9.57 0.51 -13.82
C PHE A 81 -8.75 -0.75 -14.07
N GLY A 82 -8.82 -1.25 -15.32
CA GLY A 82 -7.98 -2.35 -15.77
C GLY A 82 -8.68 -3.70 -15.74
N THR A 83 -8.04 -4.68 -16.39
CA THR A 83 -8.55 -6.05 -16.52
C THR A 83 -7.58 -7.11 -16.00
N ALA A 84 -6.32 -6.74 -15.75
CA ALA A 84 -5.31 -7.63 -15.21
C ALA A 84 -4.58 -7.00 -14.03
N ARG A 85 -4.24 -7.83 -13.05
CA ARG A 85 -3.48 -7.42 -11.86
C ARG A 85 -2.02 -7.78 -12.06
N ARG A 86 -1.21 -6.80 -12.40
CA ARG A 86 0.24 -7.00 -12.51
C ARG A 86 0.92 -6.51 -11.23
N THR A 87 0.63 -7.19 -10.14
CA THR A 87 1.14 -6.84 -8.81
C THR A 87 2.67 -6.88 -8.77
N GLY A 88 3.28 -7.89 -9.37
CA GLY A 88 4.74 -7.99 -9.44
C GLY A 88 5.37 -6.79 -10.14
N MET A 89 4.80 -6.36 -11.27
CA MET A 89 5.28 -5.17 -11.98
C MET A 89 5.10 -3.90 -11.14
N ALA A 90 3.98 -3.78 -10.42
CA ALA A 90 3.74 -2.64 -9.54
C ALA A 90 4.77 -2.59 -8.39
N LEU A 91 5.11 -3.73 -7.81
CA LEU A 91 6.14 -3.82 -6.79
C LEU A 91 7.52 -3.44 -7.32
N LYS A 92 7.87 -3.87 -8.53
CA LYS A 92 9.11 -3.45 -9.21
C LYS A 92 9.14 -1.95 -9.42
N LEU A 93 8.02 -1.37 -9.82
CA LEU A 93 7.90 0.06 -10.06
C LEU A 93 8.12 0.84 -8.76
N ALA A 94 7.52 0.40 -7.66
CA ALA A 94 7.73 0.99 -6.34
C ALA A 94 9.22 0.94 -5.95
N LEU A 95 9.87 -0.18 -6.17
CA LEU A 95 11.29 -0.36 -5.86
C LEU A 95 12.18 0.58 -6.67
N ARG A 96 11.99 0.61 -7.99
CA ARG A 96 12.87 1.32 -8.92
C ARG A 96 12.62 2.82 -8.96
N ARG A 97 11.35 3.24 -8.90
CA ARG A 97 10.96 4.62 -9.16
C ARG A 97 10.71 5.43 -7.91
N ILE A 98 10.39 4.78 -6.81
CA ILE A 98 10.01 5.46 -5.57
C ILE A 98 11.07 5.27 -4.50
N PHE A 99 11.33 4.05 -4.08
CA PHE A 99 12.28 3.78 -3.00
C PHE A 99 13.74 4.07 -3.36
N ALA A 100 14.09 4.10 -4.63
CA ALA A 100 15.45 4.44 -5.05
C ALA A 100 15.90 5.81 -4.56
N ALA A 101 14.97 6.76 -4.44
CA ALA A 101 15.21 8.12 -3.95
C ALA A 101 14.96 8.27 -2.44
N GLY A 102 14.51 7.22 -1.78
CA GLY A 102 14.14 7.24 -0.36
C GLY A 102 15.37 7.23 0.55
N LYS A 103 15.33 8.04 1.62
CA LYS A 103 16.41 8.13 2.62
C LYS A 103 15.97 7.67 4.01
N GLY A 104 14.68 7.59 4.26
CA GLY A 104 14.14 7.17 5.54
C GLY A 104 13.95 5.67 5.65
N LYS A 105 13.42 5.23 6.78
CA LYS A 105 12.92 3.87 6.93
C LYS A 105 11.83 3.63 5.90
N LYS A 106 11.79 2.43 5.31
CA LYS A 106 10.93 2.14 4.15
C LYS A 106 9.87 1.13 4.52
N THR A 107 8.61 1.50 4.27
CA THR A 107 7.46 0.62 4.44
C THR A 107 6.62 0.62 3.18
N LEU A 108 6.15 -0.55 2.78
CA LEU A 108 5.22 -0.71 1.67
C LEU A 108 3.95 -1.39 2.18
N ILE A 109 2.80 -0.84 1.83
CA ILE A 109 1.50 -1.46 2.10
C ILE A 109 0.88 -1.84 0.76
N LEU A 110 0.76 -3.14 0.54
CA LEU A 110 0.11 -3.68 -0.66
C LEU A 110 -1.36 -3.95 -0.34
N VAL A 111 -2.25 -3.41 -1.16
CA VAL A 111 -3.70 -3.65 -1.07
C VAL A 111 -4.16 -4.30 -2.38
N THR A 112 -4.61 -5.54 -2.32
CA THR A 112 -5.03 -6.29 -3.49
C THR A 112 -6.35 -7.02 -3.23
N ALA A 113 -7.17 -7.14 -4.26
CA ALA A 113 -8.47 -7.81 -4.20
C ALA A 113 -8.51 -9.11 -5.01
N GLY A 114 -7.38 -9.60 -5.49
CA GLY A 114 -7.32 -10.83 -6.25
C GLY A 114 -5.91 -11.29 -6.55
N ARG A 115 -5.80 -12.42 -7.25
CA ARG A 115 -4.51 -13.01 -7.61
C ARG A 115 -3.77 -12.14 -8.63
N SER A 116 -2.47 -11.99 -8.45
CA SER A 116 -1.60 -11.37 -9.44
C SER A 116 -1.50 -12.23 -10.70
N SER A 117 -1.50 -11.60 -11.87
CA SER A 117 -1.27 -12.29 -13.15
C SER A 117 0.23 -12.49 -13.44
N ASP A 118 1.11 -11.81 -12.71
CA ASP A 118 2.55 -11.97 -12.82
C ASP A 118 3.16 -12.46 -11.49
N ARG A 119 4.46 -12.76 -11.52
CA ARG A 119 5.17 -13.29 -10.37
C ARG A 119 5.48 -12.17 -9.37
N VAL A 120 5.21 -12.43 -8.09
CA VAL A 120 5.41 -11.44 -7.01
C VAL A 120 6.66 -11.73 -6.17
N LEU A 121 7.15 -12.96 -6.14
CA LEU A 121 8.21 -13.37 -5.22
C LEU A 121 9.53 -12.62 -5.48
N GLY A 122 9.97 -12.52 -6.73
CA GLY A 122 11.22 -11.82 -7.06
C GLY A 122 11.21 -10.36 -6.61
N PRO A 123 10.19 -9.57 -6.99
CA PRO A 123 10.08 -8.19 -6.51
C PRO A 123 10.05 -8.06 -4.99
N ILE A 124 9.33 -8.93 -4.30
CA ILE A 124 9.27 -8.92 -2.83
C ILE A 124 10.64 -9.19 -2.23
N GLN A 125 11.37 -10.18 -2.73
CA GLN A 125 12.71 -10.49 -2.23
C GLN A 125 13.66 -9.30 -2.37
N ARG A 126 13.57 -8.56 -3.46
CA ARG A 126 14.38 -7.36 -3.68
C ARG A 126 13.99 -6.21 -2.75
N LEU A 127 12.69 -6.03 -2.50
CA LEU A 127 12.20 -5.04 -1.53
C LEU A 127 12.70 -5.35 -0.13
N VAL A 128 12.59 -6.60 0.30
CA VAL A 128 13.07 -7.04 1.61
C VAL A 128 14.58 -6.86 1.73
N ALA A 129 15.33 -7.20 0.68
CA ALA A 129 16.79 -7.03 0.65
C ALA A 129 17.21 -5.56 0.78
N LYS A 130 16.36 -4.63 0.38
CA LYS A 130 16.55 -3.19 0.55
C LYS A 130 16.06 -2.66 1.90
N GLY A 131 15.61 -3.53 2.79
CA GLY A 131 15.13 -3.14 4.10
C GLY A 131 13.70 -2.60 4.12
N VAL A 132 12.92 -2.85 3.08
CA VAL A 132 11.52 -2.45 3.04
C VAL A 132 10.69 -3.40 3.89
N ASP A 133 9.92 -2.83 4.80
CA ASP A 133 8.96 -3.57 5.62
C ASP A 133 7.63 -3.65 4.86
N VAL A 134 7.21 -4.87 4.49
CA VAL A 134 6.05 -5.07 3.62
C VAL A 134 4.86 -5.60 4.39
N PHE A 135 3.76 -4.85 4.34
CA PHE A 135 2.43 -5.26 4.79
C PHE A 135 1.60 -5.66 3.56
N SER A 136 0.89 -6.76 3.64
CA SER A 136 0.03 -7.21 2.56
C SER A 136 -1.42 -7.36 3.04
N VAL A 137 -2.33 -6.68 2.37
CA VAL A 137 -3.75 -6.68 2.66
C VAL A 137 -4.49 -7.26 1.46
N GLY A 138 -5.02 -8.45 1.63
CA GLY A 138 -5.92 -9.07 0.66
C GLY A 138 -7.37 -8.84 1.06
N VAL A 139 -8.13 -8.17 0.21
CA VAL A 139 -9.51 -7.79 0.51
C VAL A 139 -10.49 -8.51 -0.39
N GLY A 140 -11.55 -9.02 0.21
CA GLY A 140 -12.63 -9.67 -0.50
C GLY A 140 -12.38 -11.15 -0.82
N PRO A 141 -13.39 -11.82 -1.40
CA PRO A 141 -13.36 -13.27 -1.57
C PRO A 141 -12.37 -13.77 -2.63
N ALA A 142 -11.98 -12.92 -3.57
CA ALA A 142 -11.04 -13.30 -4.63
C ALA A 142 -9.57 -13.17 -4.21
N ALA A 143 -9.28 -12.58 -3.07
CA ALA A 143 -7.92 -12.47 -2.55
C ALA A 143 -7.39 -13.86 -2.17
N VAL A 144 -6.13 -14.13 -2.50
CA VAL A 144 -5.50 -15.45 -2.32
C VAL A 144 -4.56 -15.41 -1.13
N LEU A 145 -4.88 -16.19 -0.08
CA LEU A 145 -4.11 -16.19 1.17
C LEU A 145 -2.64 -16.53 0.97
N SER A 146 -2.32 -17.53 0.13
CA SER A 146 -0.93 -17.91 -0.12
C SER A 146 -0.11 -16.75 -0.72
N GLU A 147 -0.71 -15.97 -1.62
CA GLU A 147 -0.05 -14.80 -2.21
C GLU A 147 0.11 -13.68 -1.18
N ILE A 148 -0.89 -13.46 -0.33
CA ILE A 148 -0.82 -12.46 0.73
C ILE A 148 0.32 -12.81 1.71
N LEU A 149 0.45 -14.06 2.09
CA LEU A 149 1.53 -14.53 2.96
C LEU A 149 2.90 -14.43 2.29
N THR A 150 2.98 -14.70 0.99
CA THR A 150 4.23 -14.59 0.21
C THR A 150 4.71 -13.15 0.11
N THR A 151 3.78 -12.20 -0.01
CA THR A 151 4.12 -10.79 -0.23
C THR A 151 4.35 -10.02 1.06
N ALA A 152 3.82 -10.48 2.20
CA ALA A 152 4.04 -9.85 3.49
C ALA A 152 5.42 -10.20 4.05
N LYS A 153 5.98 -9.31 4.86
CA LYS A 153 7.25 -9.54 5.58
C LYS A 153 7.20 -10.84 6.40
N ASP A 154 6.09 -11.05 7.11
CA ASP A 154 5.83 -12.23 7.93
C ASP A 154 4.31 -12.38 8.11
N PRO A 155 3.82 -13.48 8.73
CA PRO A 155 2.38 -13.66 8.90
C PRO A 155 1.69 -12.56 9.72
N GLN A 156 2.44 -11.85 10.57
CA GLN A 156 1.89 -10.75 11.38
C GLN A 156 1.66 -9.49 10.56
N HIS A 157 2.25 -9.40 9.35
CA HIS A 157 2.10 -8.31 8.40
C HIS A 157 1.12 -8.66 7.27
N ALA A 158 0.45 -9.82 7.37
CA ALA A 158 -0.48 -10.31 6.37
C ALA A 158 -1.91 -10.23 6.89
N TYR A 159 -2.80 -9.66 6.09
CA TYR A 159 -4.21 -9.51 6.43
C TYR A 159 -5.07 -10.01 5.27
N LYS A 160 -5.99 -10.92 5.57
CA LYS A 160 -7.06 -11.28 4.64
C LYS A 160 -8.37 -10.86 5.29
N ILE A 161 -9.10 -9.95 4.66
CA ILE A 161 -10.24 -9.27 5.27
C ILE A 161 -11.36 -9.04 4.25
N SER A 162 -12.59 -8.96 4.71
CA SER A 162 -13.72 -8.57 3.86
C SER A 162 -13.64 -7.09 3.52
N PHE A 163 -14.36 -6.66 2.48
CA PHE A 163 -14.44 -5.24 2.12
C PHE A 163 -14.92 -4.39 3.30
N LYS A 164 -15.98 -4.82 3.97
CA LYS A 164 -16.54 -4.12 5.14
C LYS A 164 -15.57 -4.11 6.31
N GLY A 165 -14.73 -5.12 6.44
CA GLY A 165 -13.77 -5.26 7.53
C GLY A 165 -12.54 -4.38 7.40
N LEU A 166 -12.26 -3.83 6.22
CA LEU A 166 -11.04 -3.03 5.98
C LEU A 166 -10.85 -1.92 7.02
N ALA A 167 -11.91 -1.21 7.38
CA ALA A 167 -11.83 -0.14 8.36
C ALA A 167 -11.31 -0.60 9.73
N THR A 168 -11.53 -1.87 10.07
CA THR A 168 -11.13 -2.42 11.38
C THR A 168 -9.63 -2.66 11.52
N ILE A 169 -8.88 -2.73 10.41
CA ILE A 169 -7.44 -3.02 10.45
C ILE A 169 -6.57 -1.78 10.27
N VAL A 170 -7.15 -0.61 10.00
CA VAL A 170 -6.40 0.64 9.81
C VAL A 170 -5.49 0.92 11.00
N LYS A 171 -6.06 0.93 12.20
CA LYS A 171 -5.29 1.22 13.42
C LYS A 171 -4.21 0.18 13.68
N ARG A 172 -4.50 -1.10 13.46
CA ARG A 172 -3.53 -2.18 13.65
C ARG A 172 -2.31 -2.01 12.73
N ILE A 173 -2.55 -1.70 11.47
CA ILE A 173 -1.47 -1.49 10.50
C ILE A 173 -0.67 -0.25 10.89
N ALA A 174 -1.33 0.86 11.14
CA ALA A 174 -0.65 2.09 11.53
C ALA A 174 0.18 1.92 12.80
N ASP A 175 -0.34 1.25 13.82
CA ASP A 175 0.39 0.98 15.05
C ASP A 175 1.64 0.13 14.81
N LYS A 176 1.54 -0.91 13.97
CA LYS A 176 2.69 -1.75 13.61
C LYS A 176 3.73 -1.01 12.80
N VAL A 177 3.31 -0.20 11.84
CA VAL A 177 4.20 0.65 11.06
C VAL A 177 4.99 1.57 11.99
N CYS A 178 4.32 2.21 12.93
CA CYS A 178 4.94 3.14 13.89
C CYS A 178 5.83 2.41 14.90
N ALA A 179 5.41 1.24 15.40
CA ALA A 179 6.20 0.45 16.36
C ALA A 179 7.53 -0.02 15.74
N GLY A 180 7.54 -0.34 14.45
CA GLY A 180 8.76 -0.74 13.74
C GLY A 180 9.80 0.38 13.61
N LEU A 181 9.46 1.60 14.04
CA LEU A 181 10.36 2.76 13.99
C LEU A 181 11.03 3.05 15.34
N LEU A 182 10.66 2.32 16.38
CA LEU A 182 11.28 2.39 17.70
C LEU A 182 12.45 1.39 17.76
#